data_2d1bd5cd101951a1367667f4cc5736ea
#
_entry.id   2d1bd5cd101951a1367667f4cc5736ea
#
_cell.length_a   1.000
_cell.length_b   1.000
_cell.length_c   1.000
_cell.angle_alpha   90.00
_cell.angle_beta   90.00
_cell.angle_gamma   90.00
#
_symmetry.space_group_name_H-M   'P 1'
#
loop_
_entity.id
_entity.type
_entity.pdbx_description
1 polymer ?
#
loop_
_entity_poly.entity_id
_entity_poly.type
_entity_poly.pdbx_seq_one_letter_code
_entity_poly.pdbx_strand_id
1 'polypeptide(L)'
;MTARVPDAAGAAPRAVTPGPGHPFIRPYRPSDRDGVIDVCVRTAAGGGDARGVYSDDSLMPEVFALPYVEYAPELAFVVDDGGGRVLGYVIGVADTRAFVEWWKREWTPGFRARHPSPGTPTGRNPAFTEEQLLAAGIDPDRMLIAEVDEYPAHLHIDLLPILQGQGFGRRLIDTLREALAERGVAAVHLGMDAANIDARAFYDRLGFHELRTSRPESPLLGIATR
;
A
#
# COMPACT_ATOMS: atom_id res chain seq x y z
N MET A 1 -4.97 49.67 32.65
CA MET A 1 -4.69 48.32 33.14
C MET A 1 -5.17 47.34 32.06
N THR A 2 -4.26 46.92 31.20
CA THR A 2 -4.52 46.00 30.12
C THR A 2 -3.98 44.63 30.48
N ALA A 3 -4.86 43.69 30.72
CA ALA A 3 -4.53 42.30 31.06
C ALA A 3 -3.99 41.57 29.84
N ARG A 4 -2.79 41.00 29.96
CA ARG A 4 -2.11 40.20 28.96
C ARG A 4 -2.62 38.75 29.06
N VAL A 5 -3.20 38.20 27.96
CA VAL A 5 -3.58 36.80 27.85
C VAL A 5 -2.33 35.99 27.58
N PRO A 6 -2.06 34.88 28.29
CA PRO A 6 -0.94 34.01 27.97
C PRO A 6 -1.22 33.14 26.78
N ASP A 7 -0.32 33.15 25.82
CA ASP A 7 -0.26 32.32 24.62
C ASP A 7 0.06 30.88 25.02
N ALA A 8 -0.93 29.98 24.95
CA ALA A 8 -0.72 28.55 25.17
C ALA A 8 -0.43 27.89 23.83
N ALA A 9 0.82 28.00 23.37
CA ALA A 9 1.33 27.17 22.30
C ALA A 9 1.44 25.73 22.79
N GLY A 10 0.43 24.90 22.47
CA GLY A 10 0.45 23.47 22.68
C GLY A 10 1.56 22.82 21.84
N ALA A 11 2.62 22.38 22.51
CA ALA A 11 3.68 21.61 21.89
C ALA A 11 3.10 20.29 21.36
N ALA A 12 3.21 20.06 20.04
CA ALA A 12 2.91 18.77 19.43
C ALA A 12 3.72 17.66 20.13
N PRO A 13 3.13 16.47 20.36
CA PRO A 13 3.84 15.38 21.01
C PRO A 13 5.09 15.02 20.18
N ARG A 14 6.26 15.11 20.80
CA ARG A 14 7.52 14.67 20.21
C ARG A 14 7.40 13.19 19.90
N ALA A 15 7.45 12.84 18.61
CA ALA A 15 7.59 11.47 18.18
C ALA A 15 8.84 10.87 18.87
N VAL A 16 8.63 9.93 19.78
CA VAL A 16 9.71 9.17 20.40
C VAL A 16 10.26 8.25 19.31
N THR A 17 11.42 8.60 18.78
CA THR A 17 12.16 7.72 17.88
C THR A 17 12.73 6.58 18.73
N PRO A 18 12.29 5.32 18.54
CA PRO A 18 12.90 4.19 19.24
C PRO A 18 14.39 4.13 18.91
N GLY A 19 15.21 3.71 19.89
CA GLY A 19 16.64 3.55 19.68
C GLY A 19 16.99 2.48 18.63
N PRO A 20 18.23 2.43 18.13
CA PRO A 20 18.65 1.50 17.10
C PRO A 20 18.32 0.05 17.49
N GLY A 21 17.73 -0.69 16.53
CA GLY A 21 17.39 -2.11 16.68
C GLY A 21 15.93 -2.40 17.08
N HIS A 22 15.07 -1.41 17.22
CA HIS A 22 13.63 -1.64 17.45
C HIS A 22 12.80 -1.10 16.29
N PRO A 23 12.11 -1.94 15.52
CA PRO A 23 11.29 -1.50 14.41
C PRO A 23 10.13 -0.59 14.88
N PHE A 24 9.86 0.47 14.10
CA PHE A 24 8.77 1.40 14.37
C PHE A 24 8.13 1.91 13.09
N ILE A 25 6.87 2.36 13.18
CA ILE A 25 6.13 2.92 12.05
C ILE A 25 6.38 4.43 12.00
N ARG A 26 6.63 4.93 10.80
CA ARG A 26 6.74 6.36 10.49
C ARG A 26 6.19 6.68 9.11
N PRO A 27 5.89 7.97 8.83
CA PRO A 27 5.58 8.40 7.48
C PRO A 27 6.71 8.05 6.49
N TYR A 28 6.31 7.74 5.27
CA TYR A 28 7.22 7.55 4.13
C TYR A 28 8.02 8.82 3.84
N ARG A 29 9.23 8.64 3.35
CA ARG A 29 10.13 9.70 2.85
C ARG A 29 10.62 9.32 1.46
N PRO A 30 10.95 10.27 0.57
CA PRO A 30 11.49 9.94 -0.75
C PRO A 30 12.72 9.01 -0.73
N SER A 31 13.53 9.08 0.33
CA SER A 31 14.68 8.18 0.56
C SER A 31 14.30 6.71 0.83
N ASP A 32 13.03 6.42 1.11
CA ASP A 32 12.54 5.06 1.38
C ASP A 32 12.14 4.31 0.10
N ARG A 33 12.16 4.99 -1.05
CA ARG A 33 11.68 4.47 -2.33
C ARG A 33 12.27 3.09 -2.66
N ASP A 34 13.57 2.93 -2.56
CA ASP A 34 14.26 1.67 -2.85
C ASP A 34 13.89 0.58 -1.84
N GLY A 35 13.67 0.96 -0.59
CA GLY A 35 13.20 0.04 0.45
C GLY A 35 11.75 -0.43 0.21
N VAL A 36 10.88 0.44 -0.28
CA VAL A 36 9.50 0.07 -0.69
C VAL A 36 9.55 -0.90 -1.88
N ILE A 37 10.42 -0.65 -2.86
CA ILE A 37 10.67 -1.57 -3.99
C ILE A 37 11.12 -2.95 -3.47
N ASP A 38 12.15 -3.00 -2.62
CA ASP A 38 12.67 -4.26 -2.06
C ASP A 38 11.59 -5.07 -1.33
N VAL A 39 10.79 -4.40 -0.48
CA VAL A 39 9.68 -5.06 0.23
C VAL A 39 8.63 -5.57 -0.76
N CYS A 40 8.19 -4.75 -1.71
CA CYS A 40 7.18 -5.14 -2.70
C CYS A 40 7.61 -6.40 -3.45
N VAL A 41 8.82 -6.41 -4.02
CA VAL A 41 9.33 -7.57 -4.78
C VAL A 41 9.45 -8.82 -3.90
N ARG A 42 9.91 -8.66 -2.65
CA ARG A 42 10.13 -9.78 -1.73
C ARG A 42 8.87 -10.33 -1.08
N THR A 43 7.71 -9.77 -1.39
CA THR A 43 6.40 -10.24 -0.90
C THR A 43 5.42 -10.54 -2.04
N ALA A 44 5.81 -10.30 -3.29
CA ALA A 44 4.92 -10.35 -4.45
C ALA A 44 4.53 -11.77 -4.92
N ALA A 45 5.19 -12.82 -4.44
CA ALA A 45 4.85 -14.20 -4.81
C ALA A 45 3.91 -14.84 -3.77
N GLY A 46 2.66 -14.34 -3.67
CA GLY A 46 1.70 -14.82 -2.67
C GLY A 46 2.17 -14.62 -1.22
N GLY A 47 2.88 -13.51 -0.95
CA GLY A 47 3.56 -13.23 0.31
C GLY A 47 5.01 -13.69 0.38
N GLY A 48 5.50 -14.39 -0.64
CA GLY A 48 6.89 -14.85 -0.78
C GLY A 48 7.72 -13.98 -1.72
N ASP A 49 9.02 -14.31 -1.80
CA ASP A 49 10.02 -13.57 -2.58
C ASP A 49 9.86 -13.82 -4.09
N ALA A 50 9.59 -12.76 -4.86
CA ALA A 50 9.42 -12.78 -6.30
C ALA A 50 10.66 -12.30 -7.08
N ARG A 51 11.81 -12.13 -6.44
CA ARG A 51 13.03 -11.72 -7.14
C ARG A 51 13.40 -12.73 -8.24
N GLY A 52 13.62 -12.23 -9.46
CA GLY A 52 13.93 -13.04 -10.63
C GLY A 52 12.80 -13.94 -11.10
N VAL A 53 11.56 -13.75 -10.62
CA VAL A 53 10.36 -14.44 -11.12
C VAL A 53 9.93 -13.84 -12.45
N TYR A 54 9.93 -12.51 -12.54
CA TYR A 54 9.62 -11.74 -13.75
C TYR A 54 10.90 -11.41 -14.53
N SER A 55 10.76 -11.01 -15.79
CA SER A 55 11.91 -10.56 -16.60
C SER A 55 12.51 -9.26 -16.08
N ASP A 56 11.72 -8.47 -15.36
CA ASP A 56 12.11 -7.21 -14.72
C ASP A 56 11.45 -7.12 -13.34
N ASP A 57 12.24 -7.13 -12.28
CA ASP A 57 11.78 -7.01 -10.90
C ASP A 57 11.09 -5.66 -10.63
N SER A 58 11.27 -4.65 -11.50
CA SER A 58 10.59 -3.36 -11.36
C SER A 58 9.09 -3.39 -11.71
N LEU A 59 8.61 -4.41 -12.44
CA LEU A 59 7.21 -4.51 -12.86
C LEU A 59 6.24 -4.50 -11.68
N MET A 60 6.48 -5.34 -10.67
CA MET A 60 5.58 -5.42 -9.52
C MET A 60 5.49 -4.09 -8.74
N PRO A 61 6.60 -3.45 -8.31
CA PRO A 61 6.51 -2.18 -7.61
C PRO A 61 5.97 -1.04 -8.49
N GLU A 62 6.19 -1.03 -9.80
CA GLU A 62 5.61 -0.03 -10.70
C GLU A 62 4.10 -0.17 -10.91
N VAL A 63 3.52 -1.31 -10.56
CA VAL A 63 2.07 -1.54 -10.60
C VAL A 63 1.42 -1.41 -9.22
N PHE A 64 2.08 -1.86 -8.15
CA PHE A 64 1.44 -2.03 -6.85
C PHE A 64 1.99 -1.17 -5.71
N ALA A 65 3.08 -0.42 -5.94
CA ALA A 65 3.69 0.38 -4.88
C ALA A 65 4.04 1.81 -5.30
N LEU A 66 4.85 1.98 -6.33
CA LEU A 66 5.42 3.28 -6.68
C LEU A 66 4.40 4.35 -7.06
N PRO A 67 3.31 4.05 -7.82
CA PRO A 67 2.31 5.06 -8.14
C PRO A 67 1.67 5.67 -6.88
N TYR A 68 1.50 4.88 -5.83
CA TYR A 68 0.89 5.31 -4.57
C TYR A 68 1.78 6.29 -3.81
N VAL A 69 3.07 5.97 -3.65
CA VAL A 69 4.02 6.84 -2.96
C VAL A 69 4.37 8.08 -3.76
N GLU A 70 4.12 8.08 -5.07
CA GLU A 70 4.31 9.23 -5.95
C GLU A 70 3.08 10.15 -5.95
N TYR A 71 1.87 9.57 -5.92
CA TYR A 71 0.62 10.31 -5.91
C TYR A 71 0.25 10.84 -4.52
N ALA A 72 0.36 10.01 -3.48
CA ALA A 72 -0.09 10.31 -2.12
C ALA A 72 0.95 9.90 -1.07
N PRO A 73 2.17 10.47 -1.08
CA PRO A 73 3.22 10.11 -0.12
C PRO A 73 2.81 10.32 1.35
N GLU A 74 1.85 11.22 1.61
CA GLU A 74 1.29 11.49 2.93
C GLU A 74 0.30 10.40 3.44
N LEU A 75 -0.09 9.47 2.57
CA LEU A 75 -0.86 8.26 2.89
C LEU A 75 0.01 6.98 2.77
N ALA A 76 1.32 7.15 2.84
CA ALA A 76 2.29 6.07 2.85
C ALA A 76 3.03 6.05 4.19
N PHE A 77 3.08 4.88 4.82
CA PHE A 77 3.77 4.65 6.09
C PHE A 77 4.66 3.41 5.97
N VAL A 78 5.83 3.48 6.56
CA VAL A 78 6.83 2.40 6.53
C VAL A 78 7.16 1.90 7.92
N VAL A 79 7.58 0.65 8.02
CA VAL A 79 8.24 0.11 9.21
C VAL A 79 9.74 0.25 9.00
N ASP A 80 10.35 1.13 9.77
CA ASP A 80 11.80 1.34 9.83
C ASP A 80 12.40 0.41 10.90
N ASP A 81 13.52 -0.24 10.62
CA ASP A 81 14.21 -1.14 11.55
C ASP A 81 14.98 -0.42 12.68
N GLY A 82 14.92 0.92 12.71
CA GLY A 82 15.69 1.78 13.60
C GLY A 82 17.06 2.18 13.05
N GLY A 83 17.44 1.64 11.90
CA GLY A 83 18.66 1.99 11.16
C GLY A 83 18.38 2.65 9.80
N GLY A 84 17.10 2.87 9.46
CA GLY A 84 16.67 3.48 8.20
C GLY A 84 16.31 2.48 7.11
N ARG A 85 16.36 1.18 7.39
CA ARG A 85 15.91 0.15 6.45
C ARG A 85 14.40 -0.07 6.56
N VAL A 86 13.71 -0.06 5.41
CA VAL A 86 12.29 -0.39 5.33
C VAL A 86 12.10 -1.90 5.40
N LEU A 87 11.25 -2.36 6.33
CA LEU A 87 10.90 -3.78 6.52
C LEU A 87 9.45 -4.10 6.15
N GLY A 88 8.64 -3.09 5.91
CA GLY A 88 7.24 -3.20 5.52
C GLY A 88 6.64 -1.84 5.27
N TYR A 89 5.47 -1.80 4.65
CA TYR A 89 4.75 -0.57 4.38
C TYR A 89 3.24 -0.78 4.35
N VAL A 90 2.49 0.29 4.53
CA VAL A 90 1.12 0.47 4.04
C VAL A 90 1.09 1.72 3.19
N ILE A 91 0.44 1.64 2.04
CA ILE A 91 0.26 2.73 1.11
C ILE A 91 -1.20 2.77 0.67
N GLY A 92 -1.74 3.95 0.47
CA GLY A 92 -3.12 4.08 0.07
C GLY A 92 -3.41 5.39 -0.63
N VAL A 93 -4.64 5.50 -1.12
CA VAL A 93 -5.18 6.72 -1.70
C VAL A 93 -6.53 7.02 -1.08
N ALA A 94 -6.85 8.31 -0.92
CA ALA A 94 -8.10 8.75 -0.32
C ALA A 94 -9.28 8.69 -1.31
N ASP A 95 -9.01 8.80 -2.60
CA ASP A 95 -9.98 8.82 -3.69
C ASP A 95 -9.45 8.01 -4.88
N THR A 96 -10.02 6.81 -5.07
CA THR A 96 -9.66 5.90 -6.16
C THR A 96 -9.94 6.50 -7.53
N ARG A 97 -11.03 7.27 -7.72
CA ARG A 97 -11.36 7.88 -9.01
C ARG A 97 -10.33 8.94 -9.40
N ALA A 98 -9.98 9.82 -8.47
CA ALA A 98 -8.96 10.83 -8.71
C ALA A 98 -7.58 10.21 -8.98
N PHE A 99 -7.24 9.13 -8.28
CA PHE A 99 -6.00 8.39 -8.52
C PHE A 99 -5.96 7.73 -9.90
N VAL A 100 -7.06 7.13 -10.34
CA VAL A 100 -7.19 6.53 -11.67
C VAL A 100 -6.98 7.58 -12.77
N GLU A 101 -7.58 8.76 -12.63
CA GLU A 101 -7.40 9.84 -13.62
C GLU A 101 -5.96 10.39 -13.62
N TRP A 102 -5.32 10.52 -12.46
CA TRP A 102 -3.91 10.86 -12.38
C TRP A 102 -3.04 9.78 -13.04
N TRP A 103 -3.30 8.51 -12.75
CA TRP A 103 -2.55 7.39 -13.30
C TRP A 103 -2.56 7.37 -14.83
N LYS A 104 -3.75 7.54 -15.44
CA LYS A 104 -3.90 7.63 -16.90
C LYS A 104 -3.05 8.75 -17.50
N ARG A 105 -3.03 9.90 -16.86
CA ARG A 105 -2.39 11.11 -17.39
C ARG A 105 -0.89 11.17 -17.12
N GLU A 106 -0.48 10.82 -15.91
CA GLU A 106 0.90 11.05 -15.45
C GLU A 106 1.74 9.76 -15.43
N TRP A 107 1.16 8.63 -14.96
CA TRP A 107 1.91 7.38 -14.77
C TRP A 107 1.98 6.52 -16.03
N THR A 108 0.86 6.25 -16.69
CA THR A 108 0.76 5.34 -17.86
C THR A 108 1.73 5.69 -18.99
N PRO A 109 1.94 6.96 -19.40
CA PRO A 109 2.88 7.27 -20.48
C PRO A 109 4.31 6.82 -20.18
N GLY A 110 4.80 7.12 -18.97
CA GLY A 110 6.12 6.69 -18.51
C GLY A 110 6.25 5.19 -18.36
N PHE A 111 5.22 4.54 -17.79
CA PHE A 111 5.17 3.08 -17.65
C PHE A 111 5.26 2.37 -19.01
N ARG A 112 4.47 2.79 -20.00
CA ARG A 112 4.55 2.24 -21.39
C ARG A 112 5.92 2.43 -22.04
N ALA A 113 6.59 3.55 -21.77
CA ALA A 113 7.91 3.80 -22.33
C ALA A 113 8.98 2.88 -21.74
N ARG A 114 8.87 2.53 -20.46
CA ARG A 114 9.77 1.60 -19.78
C ARG A 114 9.49 0.13 -20.10
N HIS A 115 8.23 -0.21 -20.32
CA HIS A 115 7.76 -1.57 -20.54
C HIS A 115 6.96 -1.67 -21.86
N PRO A 116 7.62 -1.59 -23.03
CA PRO A 116 6.95 -1.55 -24.33
C PRO A 116 6.33 -2.90 -24.76
N SER A 117 6.81 -3.99 -24.19
CA SER A 117 6.33 -5.36 -24.48
C SER A 117 6.64 -6.28 -23.30
N PRO A 118 5.88 -7.39 -23.16
CA PRO A 118 6.20 -8.38 -22.13
C PRO A 118 7.55 -9.03 -22.40
N GLY A 119 8.31 -9.23 -21.33
CA GLY A 119 9.53 -10.02 -21.35
C GLY A 119 9.24 -11.52 -21.24
N THR A 120 10.28 -12.31 -21.10
CA THR A 120 10.16 -13.74 -20.80
C THR A 120 10.40 -13.96 -19.31
N PRO A 121 9.39 -14.37 -18.54
CA PRO A 121 9.56 -14.66 -17.13
C PRO A 121 10.62 -15.75 -16.92
N THR A 122 11.49 -15.57 -15.94
CA THR A 122 12.58 -16.51 -15.64
C THR A 122 12.25 -17.41 -14.45
N GLY A 123 11.30 -17.01 -13.61
CA GLY A 123 10.84 -17.73 -12.44
C GLY A 123 9.77 -18.77 -12.74
N ARG A 124 9.46 -19.59 -11.71
CA ARG A 124 8.41 -20.62 -11.79
C ARG A 124 7.16 -20.11 -11.05
N ASN A 125 5.98 -20.35 -11.65
CA ASN A 125 4.67 -20.06 -11.06
C ASN A 125 4.52 -18.61 -10.56
N PRO A 126 4.67 -17.60 -11.44
CA PRO A 126 4.40 -16.22 -11.06
C PRO A 126 2.92 -16.07 -10.66
N ALA A 127 2.63 -15.21 -9.67
CA ALA A 127 1.26 -14.87 -9.27
C ALA A 127 0.46 -14.20 -10.41
N PHE A 128 1.18 -13.47 -11.28
CA PHE A 128 0.65 -12.85 -12.50
C PHE A 128 1.53 -13.20 -13.68
N THR A 129 0.94 -13.25 -14.89
CA THR A 129 1.76 -13.21 -16.11
C THR A 129 2.29 -11.80 -16.36
N GLU A 130 3.35 -11.65 -17.15
CA GLU A 130 3.83 -10.32 -17.51
C GLU A 130 2.81 -9.51 -18.30
N GLU A 131 2.02 -10.16 -19.17
CA GLU A 131 0.90 -9.53 -19.89
C GLU A 131 -0.13 -8.97 -18.92
N GLN A 132 -0.45 -9.70 -17.83
CA GLN A 132 -1.37 -9.22 -16.79
C GLN A 132 -0.80 -8.02 -16.04
N LEU A 133 0.50 -8.00 -15.72
CA LEU A 133 1.16 -6.87 -15.07
C LEU A 133 1.20 -5.64 -15.99
N LEU A 134 1.54 -5.83 -17.26
CA LEU A 134 1.53 -4.75 -18.25
C LEU A 134 0.13 -4.18 -18.44
N ALA A 135 -0.89 -5.04 -18.57
CA ALA A 135 -2.27 -4.62 -18.63
C ALA A 135 -2.67 -3.83 -17.39
N ALA A 136 -2.29 -4.31 -16.19
CA ALA A 136 -2.59 -3.64 -14.92
C ALA A 136 -1.91 -2.26 -14.78
N GLY A 137 -0.70 -2.10 -15.32
CA GLY A 137 0.02 -0.81 -15.32
C GLY A 137 -0.53 0.19 -16.34
N ILE A 138 -1.20 -0.29 -17.39
CA ILE A 138 -1.76 0.52 -18.48
C ILE A 138 -3.22 0.87 -18.24
N ASP A 139 -3.99 -0.05 -17.64
CA ASP A 139 -5.42 0.09 -17.38
C ASP A 139 -5.70 0.22 -15.87
N PRO A 140 -5.69 1.45 -15.35
CA PRO A 140 -6.02 1.70 -13.95
C PRO A 140 -7.53 1.61 -13.66
N ASP A 141 -8.42 1.58 -14.66
CA ASP A 141 -9.87 1.45 -14.45
C ASP A 141 -10.24 0.15 -13.71
N ARG A 142 -9.35 -0.86 -13.74
CA ARG A 142 -9.45 -2.09 -12.95
C ARG A 142 -9.61 -1.85 -11.44
N MET A 143 -9.19 -0.68 -10.93
CA MET A 143 -9.31 -0.30 -9.52
C MET A 143 -10.68 0.29 -9.17
N LEU A 144 -11.51 0.62 -10.18
CA LEU A 144 -12.85 1.16 -9.98
C LEU A 144 -13.84 0.03 -9.68
N ILE A 145 -14.01 -0.28 -8.41
CA ILE A 145 -15.03 -1.23 -7.96
C ILE A 145 -16.43 -0.60 -8.00
N ALA A 146 -17.47 -1.42 -8.03
CA ALA A 146 -18.84 -0.91 -8.05
C ALA A 146 -19.21 -0.11 -6.79
N GLU A 147 -18.62 -0.46 -5.65
CA GLU A 147 -18.82 0.19 -4.36
C GLU A 147 -17.86 1.38 -4.10
N VAL A 148 -17.21 1.93 -5.14
CA VAL A 148 -16.20 2.98 -4.98
C VAL A 148 -16.74 4.26 -4.34
N ASP A 149 -18.05 4.52 -4.41
CA ASP A 149 -18.66 5.67 -3.74
C ASP A 149 -18.84 5.43 -2.23
N GLU A 150 -19.01 4.16 -1.81
CA GLU A 150 -19.10 3.75 -0.41
C GLU A 150 -17.70 3.55 0.21
N TYR A 151 -16.75 3.06 -0.59
CA TYR A 151 -15.35 2.78 -0.24
C TYR A 151 -14.40 3.55 -1.16
N PRO A 152 -14.33 4.88 -1.03
CA PRO A 152 -13.57 5.70 -1.99
C PRO A 152 -12.06 5.50 -1.93
N ALA A 153 -11.53 5.12 -0.77
CA ALA A 153 -10.11 4.84 -0.59
C ALA A 153 -9.76 3.39 -0.90
N HIS A 154 -8.52 3.13 -1.33
CA HIS A 154 -7.97 1.77 -1.37
C HIS A 154 -6.51 1.73 -0.92
N LEU A 155 -6.02 0.53 -0.62
CA LEU A 155 -4.69 0.34 -0.02
C LEU A 155 -3.96 -0.89 -0.54
N HIS A 156 -2.62 -0.87 -0.36
CA HIS A 156 -1.75 -2.04 -0.33
C HIS A 156 -0.94 -2.08 0.96
N ILE A 157 -0.64 -3.28 1.46
CA ILE A 157 0.18 -3.51 2.64
C ILE A 157 1.07 -4.73 2.44
N ASP A 158 2.34 -4.56 2.69
CA ASP A 158 3.33 -5.61 2.59
C ASP A 158 4.31 -5.56 3.76
N LEU A 159 4.63 -6.73 4.31
CA LEU A 159 5.57 -6.90 5.41
C LEU A 159 6.51 -8.06 5.14
N LEU A 160 7.80 -7.81 5.29
CA LEU A 160 8.79 -8.89 5.26
C LEU A 160 8.49 -9.92 6.36
N PRO A 161 8.80 -11.21 6.12
CA PRO A 161 8.51 -12.29 7.08
C PRO A 161 9.01 -12.03 8.50
N ILE A 162 10.11 -11.30 8.65
CA ILE A 162 10.68 -10.95 9.96
C ILE A 162 9.74 -10.12 10.84
N LEU A 163 8.78 -9.40 10.27
CA LEU A 163 7.80 -8.58 11.01
C LEU A 163 6.48 -9.31 11.28
N GLN A 164 6.27 -10.47 10.66
CA GLN A 164 5.01 -11.19 10.81
C GLN A 164 4.82 -11.68 12.25
N GLY A 165 3.56 -11.72 12.70
CA GLY A 165 3.23 -12.11 14.08
C GLY A 165 3.57 -11.07 15.16
N GLN A 166 4.21 -9.94 14.84
CA GLN A 166 4.62 -8.90 15.79
C GLN A 166 3.64 -7.72 15.91
N GLY A 167 2.46 -7.83 15.28
CA GLY A 167 1.41 -6.80 15.34
C GLY A 167 1.62 -5.59 14.42
N PHE A 168 2.71 -5.53 13.62
CA PHE A 168 2.98 -4.39 12.73
C PHE A 168 1.91 -4.24 11.66
N GLY A 169 1.37 -5.33 11.10
CA GLY A 169 0.31 -5.26 10.11
C GLY A 169 -0.93 -4.52 10.63
N ARG A 170 -1.43 -4.88 11.82
CA ARG A 170 -2.54 -4.16 12.46
C ARG A 170 -2.22 -2.67 12.64
N ARG A 171 -1.06 -2.37 13.21
CA ARG A 171 -0.65 -0.98 13.48
C ARG A 171 -0.54 -0.15 12.21
N LEU A 172 -0.04 -0.73 11.10
CA LEU A 172 0.02 -0.06 9.80
C LEU A 172 -1.39 0.24 9.27
N ILE A 173 -2.30 -0.75 9.29
CA ILE A 173 -3.69 -0.55 8.87
C ILE A 173 -4.38 0.51 9.73
N ASP A 174 -4.22 0.48 11.05
CA ASP A 174 -4.81 1.46 11.96
C ASP A 174 -4.24 2.87 11.68
N THR A 175 -2.92 3.00 11.46
CA THR A 175 -2.27 4.27 11.10
C THR A 175 -2.85 4.86 9.80
N LEU A 176 -3.02 4.04 8.75
CA LEU A 176 -3.61 4.51 7.49
C LEU A 176 -5.08 4.88 7.67
N ARG A 177 -5.87 4.08 8.40
CA ARG A 177 -7.28 4.37 8.68
C ARG A 177 -7.44 5.70 9.43
N GLU A 178 -6.62 5.97 10.44
CA GLU A 178 -6.59 7.24 11.16
C GLU A 178 -6.29 8.40 10.19
N ALA A 179 -5.25 8.29 9.35
CA ALA A 179 -4.90 9.31 8.37
C ALA A 179 -5.99 9.56 7.32
N LEU A 180 -6.73 8.52 6.90
CA LEU A 180 -7.90 8.64 6.02
C LEU A 180 -9.09 9.29 6.74
N ALA A 181 -9.36 8.91 8.00
CA ALA A 181 -10.44 9.47 8.81
C ALA A 181 -10.23 10.97 9.09
N GLU A 182 -8.98 11.42 9.31
CA GLU A 182 -8.63 12.84 9.45
C GLU A 182 -8.95 13.65 8.18
N ARG A 183 -8.92 13.01 7.01
CA ARG A 183 -9.31 13.59 5.72
C ARG A 183 -10.81 13.49 5.41
N GLY A 184 -11.60 12.95 6.34
CA GLY A 184 -13.05 12.77 6.16
C GLY A 184 -13.43 11.61 5.26
N VAL A 185 -12.50 10.70 4.93
CA VAL A 185 -12.77 9.50 4.14
C VAL A 185 -13.45 8.46 5.04
N ALA A 186 -14.61 7.95 4.62
CA ALA A 186 -15.45 7.11 5.47
C ALA A 186 -15.00 5.64 5.52
N ALA A 187 -14.48 5.12 4.42
CA ALA A 187 -14.14 3.70 4.29
C ALA A 187 -13.02 3.46 3.26
N VAL A 188 -12.36 2.32 3.41
CA VAL A 188 -11.27 1.87 2.53
C VAL A 188 -11.50 0.43 2.09
N HIS A 189 -11.11 0.11 0.87
CA HIS A 189 -11.17 -1.24 0.32
C HIS A 189 -9.80 -1.76 -0.11
N LEU A 190 -9.74 -3.05 -0.36
CA LEU A 190 -8.62 -3.72 -1.01
C LEU A 190 -9.10 -4.94 -1.79
N GLY A 191 -8.34 -5.33 -2.80
CA GLY A 191 -8.43 -6.64 -3.43
C GLY A 191 -7.31 -7.55 -2.94
N MET A 192 -7.56 -8.87 -2.90
CA MET A 192 -6.55 -9.83 -2.51
C MET A 192 -6.56 -11.08 -3.40
N ASP A 193 -5.45 -11.80 -3.39
CA ASP A 193 -5.39 -13.14 -3.98
C ASP A 193 -6.15 -14.14 -3.09
N ALA A 194 -7.12 -14.84 -3.68
CA ALA A 194 -7.90 -15.86 -2.98
C ALA A 194 -7.04 -17.01 -2.42
N ALA A 195 -5.90 -17.29 -3.04
CA ALA A 195 -4.97 -18.32 -2.57
C ALA A 195 -4.20 -17.90 -1.30
N ASN A 196 -4.18 -16.60 -0.96
CA ASN A 196 -3.49 -16.10 0.22
C ASN A 196 -4.37 -16.20 1.48
N ILE A 197 -4.52 -17.42 2.00
CA ILE A 197 -5.35 -17.72 3.20
C ILE A 197 -4.87 -16.97 4.44
N ASP A 198 -3.57 -16.76 4.59
CA ASP A 198 -3.01 -16.05 5.74
C ASP A 198 -3.39 -14.56 5.72
N ALA A 199 -3.37 -13.93 4.54
CA ALA A 199 -3.86 -12.56 4.36
C ALA A 199 -5.36 -12.48 4.63
N ARG A 200 -6.17 -13.45 4.17
CA ARG A 200 -7.60 -13.51 4.48
C ARG A 200 -7.84 -13.54 5.98
N ALA A 201 -7.21 -14.47 6.68
CA ALA A 201 -7.34 -14.59 8.13
C ALA A 201 -6.84 -13.33 8.87
N PHE A 202 -5.84 -12.63 8.34
CA PHE A 202 -5.39 -11.36 8.87
C PHE A 202 -6.45 -10.26 8.74
N TYR A 203 -7.05 -10.08 7.56
CA TYR A 203 -8.08 -9.06 7.34
C TYR A 203 -9.36 -9.36 8.13
N ASP A 204 -9.78 -10.62 8.23
CA ASP A 204 -10.94 -11.04 9.06
C ASP A 204 -10.73 -10.64 10.54
N ARG A 205 -9.52 -10.85 11.10
CA ARG A 205 -9.18 -10.44 12.48
C ARG A 205 -9.14 -8.92 12.68
N LEU A 206 -9.00 -8.14 11.61
CA LEU A 206 -9.06 -6.68 11.65
C LEU A 206 -10.49 -6.14 11.53
N GLY A 207 -11.45 -6.99 11.15
CA GLY A 207 -12.84 -6.59 10.94
C GLY A 207 -13.17 -6.17 9.51
N PHE A 208 -12.30 -6.48 8.55
CA PHE A 208 -12.69 -6.35 7.15
C PHE A 208 -13.80 -7.33 6.81
N HIS A 209 -14.68 -6.95 5.91
CA HIS A 209 -15.77 -7.77 5.41
C HIS A 209 -15.77 -7.78 3.88
N GLU A 210 -16.35 -8.81 3.29
CA GLU A 210 -16.50 -8.90 1.84
C GLU A 210 -17.48 -7.85 1.32
N LEU A 211 -17.12 -7.23 0.21
CA LEU A 211 -17.98 -6.32 -0.53
C LEU A 211 -18.97 -7.10 -1.40
N ARG A 212 -20.08 -6.47 -1.80
CA ARG A 212 -21.15 -7.13 -2.57
C ARG A 212 -20.69 -7.68 -3.93
N THR A 213 -19.71 -7.01 -4.54
CA THR A 213 -19.15 -7.43 -5.84
C THR A 213 -17.88 -8.26 -5.71
N SER A 214 -17.54 -8.69 -4.50
CA SER A 214 -16.47 -9.65 -4.23
C SER A 214 -16.70 -10.95 -5.02
N ARG A 215 -15.63 -11.53 -5.55
CA ARG A 215 -15.66 -12.82 -6.26
C ARG A 215 -14.75 -13.81 -5.55
N PRO A 216 -15.10 -15.10 -5.54
CA PRO A 216 -14.28 -16.11 -4.86
C PRO A 216 -12.82 -16.13 -5.33
N GLU A 217 -12.59 -15.89 -6.64
CA GLU A 217 -11.25 -15.88 -7.25
C GLU A 217 -10.50 -14.56 -7.07
N SER A 218 -11.19 -13.47 -6.72
CA SER A 218 -10.62 -12.14 -6.50
C SER A 218 -11.41 -11.40 -5.42
N PRO A 219 -11.22 -11.79 -4.16
CA PRO A 219 -11.95 -11.20 -3.04
C PRO A 219 -11.70 -9.69 -2.91
N LEU A 220 -12.80 -8.94 -2.75
CA LEU A 220 -12.80 -7.52 -2.41
C LEU A 220 -13.25 -7.36 -0.97
N LEU A 221 -12.44 -6.71 -0.17
CA LEU A 221 -12.69 -6.48 1.24
C LEU A 221 -12.76 -4.99 1.54
N GLY A 222 -13.63 -4.62 2.49
CA GLY A 222 -13.78 -3.24 2.92
C GLY A 222 -13.86 -3.11 4.44
N ILE A 223 -13.49 -1.92 4.94
CA ILE A 223 -13.61 -1.55 6.36
C ILE A 223 -13.85 -0.05 6.47
N ALA A 224 -14.61 0.37 7.50
CA ALA A 224 -14.73 1.78 7.85
C ALA A 224 -13.40 2.32 8.40
N THR A 225 -13.16 3.62 8.24
CA THR A 225 -11.95 4.27 8.77
C THR A 225 -12.05 4.58 10.28
N ARG A 226 -13.29 4.60 10.82
CA ARG A 226 -13.59 4.77 12.25
C ARG A 226 -14.43 3.64 12.79
#